data_85bc35b8fb823b5b6d812b470a3c4f99
#
_entry.id   85bc35b8fb823b5b6d812b470a3c4f99
#
_cell.length_a   1.000
_cell.length_b   1.000
_cell.length_c   1.000
_cell.angle_alpha   90.00
_cell.angle_beta   90.00
_cell.angle_gamma   90.00
#
_symmetry.space_group_name_H-M   'P 1'
#
loop_
_entity.id
_entity.type
_entity.pdbx_description
1 polymer ?
#
loop_
_entity_poly.entity_id
_entity_poly.type
_entity_poly.pdbx_seq_one_letter_code
_entity_poly.pdbx_strand_id
1 'polypeptide(L)'
;MLLVIALIAAIGVLTVGMMSGGMSGMQLRSASKEIASQLRYTRSQAISTGRSQKFTIDPAARTWTAPNGRRGDIPKAVGVTFTGAREVQPRRGEGAIMFFADGASTGGRIKLNVKQAAWNVDVAWLTGEVKLKRGEAPR
;
A
#
# COMPACT_ATOMS: atom_id res chain seq x y z
N MET A 1 44.04 22.02 -8.09
CA MET A 1 43.55 20.64 -8.29
C MET A 1 42.87 20.04 -7.09
N LEU A 2 43.42 20.14 -5.89
CA LEU A 2 42.83 19.62 -4.67
C LEU A 2 41.47 20.24 -4.35
N LEU A 3 41.29 21.55 -4.61
CA LEU A 3 40.04 22.28 -4.40
C LEU A 3 38.89 21.73 -5.29
N VAL A 4 39.17 21.36 -6.52
CA VAL A 4 38.18 20.85 -7.46
C VAL A 4 37.71 19.45 -7.05
N ILE A 5 38.63 18.61 -6.61
CA ILE A 5 38.33 17.25 -6.13
C ILE A 5 37.48 17.32 -4.84
N ALA A 6 37.80 18.22 -3.92
CA ALA A 6 37.02 18.43 -2.69
C ALA A 6 35.61 18.92 -2.98
N LEU A 7 35.44 19.79 -3.97
CA LEU A 7 34.14 20.31 -4.40
C LEU A 7 33.26 19.23 -5.00
N ILE A 8 33.82 18.38 -5.85
CA ILE A 8 33.11 17.26 -6.49
C ILE A 8 32.66 16.23 -5.42
N ALA A 9 33.52 15.93 -4.46
CA ALA A 9 33.20 15.03 -3.35
C ALA A 9 32.06 15.59 -2.48
N ALA A 10 32.06 16.88 -2.20
CA ALA A 10 31.00 17.55 -1.42
C ALA A 10 29.64 17.49 -2.14
N ILE A 11 29.61 17.73 -3.44
CA ILE A 11 28.40 17.64 -4.26
C ILE A 11 27.87 16.20 -4.27
N GLY A 12 28.75 15.22 -4.39
CA GLY A 12 28.39 13.79 -4.37
C GLY A 12 27.72 13.38 -3.06
N VAL A 13 28.24 13.81 -1.93
CA VAL A 13 27.67 13.52 -0.61
C VAL A 13 26.27 14.15 -0.45
N LEU A 14 26.10 15.37 -0.89
CA LEU A 14 24.80 16.05 -0.85
C LEU A 14 23.74 15.33 -1.70
N THR A 15 24.12 14.88 -2.89
CA THR A 15 23.24 14.15 -3.80
C THR A 15 22.77 12.84 -3.18
N VAL A 16 23.66 12.08 -2.56
CA VAL A 16 23.32 10.81 -1.89
C VAL A 16 22.37 11.05 -0.72
N GLY A 17 22.60 12.09 0.07
CA GLY A 17 21.73 12.44 1.18
C GLY A 17 20.31 12.80 0.74
N MET A 18 20.16 13.51 -0.37
CA MET A 18 18.86 13.84 -0.96
C MET A 18 18.16 12.61 -1.52
N MET A 19 18.89 11.72 -2.14
CA MET A 19 18.31 10.48 -2.70
C MET A 19 17.79 9.53 -1.63
N SER A 20 18.46 9.39 -0.49
CA SER A 20 18.00 8.49 0.57
C SER A 20 16.69 8.96 1.20
N GLY A 21 16.47 10.26 1.37
CA GLY A 21 15.20 10.81 1.82
C GLY A 21 14.09 10.66 0.78
N GLY A 22 14.42 10.83 -0.50
CA GLY A 22 13.51 10.65 -1.62
C GLY A 22 13.09 9.19 -1.83
N MET A 23 13.97 8.24 -1.55
CA MET A 23 13.67 6.80 -1.71
C MET A 23 12.54 6.32 -0.81
N SER A 24 12.49 6.76 0.45
CA SER A 24 11.39 6.38 1.36
C SER A 24 10.05 6.93 0.87
N GLY A 25 10.01 8.16 0.37
CA GLY A 25 8.81 8.75 -0.21
C GLY A 25 8.35 8.04 -1.48
N MET A 26 9.31 7.65 -2.33
CA MET A 26 9.02 6.86 -3.53
C MET A 26 8.51 5.46 -3.21
N GLN A 27 9.09 4.82 -2.20
CA GLN A 27 8.64 3.51 -1.73
C GLN A 27 7.21 3.58 -1.18
N LEU A 28 6.90 4.62 -0.41
CA LEU A 28 5.55 4.85 0.09
C LEU A 28 4.54 4.98 -1.05
N ARG A 29 4.85 5.81 -2.02
CA ARG A 29 3.98 6.04 -3.18
C ARG A 29 3.82 4.77 -4.02
N SER A 30 4.91 4.07 -4.30
CA SER A 30 4.89 2.82 -5.07
C SER A 30 4.10 1.73 -4.36
N ALA A 31 4.31 1.53 -3.06
CA ALA A 31 3.58 0.55 -2.28
C ALA A 31 2.09 0.86 -2.25
N SER A 32 1.73 2.13 -2.08
CA SER A 32 0.33 2.57 -2.06
C SER A 32 -0.36 2.33 -3.41
N LYS A 33 0.32 2.67 -4.51
CA LYS A 33 -0.19 2.42 -5.87
C LYS A 33 -0.33 0.93 -6.16
N GLU A 34 0.63 0.13 -5.72
CA GLU A 34 0.59 -1.32 -5.92
C GLU A 34 -0.60 -1.94 -5.20
N ILE A 35 -0.80 -1.60 -3.94
CA ILE A 35 -1.93 -2.11 -3.15
C ILE A 35 -3.25 -1.69 -3.80
N ALA A 36 -3.39 -0.42 -4.22
CA ALA A 36 -4.58 0.04 -4.93
C ALA A 36 -4.82 -0.76 -6.22
N SER A 37 -3.76 -1.02 -6.99
CA SER A 37 -3.82 -1.81 -8.21
C SER A 37 -4.27 -3.25 -7.94
N GLN A 38 -3.75 -3.89 -6.89
CA GLN A 38 -4.11 -5.25 -6.53
C GLN A 38 -5.55 -5.35 -6.00
N LEU A 39 -6.03 -4.32 -5.31
CA LEU A 39 -7.43 -4.25 -4.91
C LEU A 39 -8.36 -4.14 -6.12
N ARG A 40 -8.01 -3.31 -7.10
CA ARG A 40 -8.76 -3.18 -8.35
C ARG A 40 -8.74 -4.50 -9.14
N TYR A 41 -7.61 -5.18 -9.14
CA TYR A 41 -7.48 -6.50 -9.75
C TYR A 41 -8.40 -7.51 -9.07
N THR A 42 -8.43 -7.52 -7.73
CA THR A 42 -9.30 -8.41 -6.95
C THR A 42 -10.77 -8.17 -7.28
N ARG A 43 -11.18 -6.91 -7.38
CA ARG A 43 -12.53 -6.54 -7.81
C ARG A 43 -12.84 -7.04 -9.22
N SER A 44 -11.92 -6.83 -10.14
CA SER A 44 -12.05 -7.28 -11.52
C SER A 44 -12.21 -8.80 -11.61
N GLN A 45 -11.47 -9.55 -10.82
CA GLN A 45 -11.57 -11.00 -10.76
C GLN A 45 -12.93 -11.46 -10.20
N ALA A 46 -13.44 -10.76 -9.19
CA ALA A 46 -14.76 -11.06 -8.64
C ALA A 46 -15.86 -10.89 -9.69
N ILE A 47 -15.81 -9.79 -10.44
CA ILE A 47 -16.78 -9.50 -11.50
C ILE A 47 -16.66 -10.52 -12.65
N SER A 48 -15.44 -10.78 -13.12
CA SER A 48 -15.21 -11.64 -14.29
C SER A 48 -15.47 -13.12 -14.02
N THR A 49 -15.19 -13.59 -12.81
CA THR A 49 -15.44 -14.99 -12.43
C THR A 49 -16.84 -15.23 -11.88
N GLY A 50 -17.57 -14.17 -11.54
CA GLY A 50 -18.87 -14.29 -10.89
C GLY A 50 -18.81 -14.85 -9.48
N ARG A 51 -17.65 -14.80 -8.85
CA ARG A 51 -17.40 -15.32 -7.49
C ARG A 51 -16.76 -14.27 -6.61
N SER A 52 -17.04 -14.32 -5.31
CA SER A 52 -16.37 -13.44 -4.36
C SER A 52 -14.88 -13.71 -4.34
N GLN A 53 -14.08 -12.63 -4.30
CA GLN A 53 -12.63 -12.68 -4.24
C GLN A 53 -12.17 -11.86 -3.04
N LYS A 54 -11.04 -12.24 -2.46
CA LYS A 54 -10.54 -11.62 -1.24
C LYS A 54 -9.11 -11.11 -1.43
N PHE A 55 -8.87 -9.89 -0.93
CA PHE A 55 -7.54 -9.31 -0.76
C PHE A 55 -7.22 -9.34 0.73
N THR A 56 -6.06 -9.86 1.11
CA THR A 56 -5.65 -9.96 2.50
C THR A 56 -4.35 -9.18 2.70
N ILE A 57 -4.22 -8.49 3.81
CA ILE A 57 -3.01 -7.78 4.19
C ILE A 57 -2.63 -8.13 5.63
N ASP A 58 -1.36 -8.42 5.84
CA ASP A 58 -0.78 -8.68 7.16
C ASP A 58 0.19 -7.56 7.50
N PRO A 59 -0.23 -6.58 8.34
CA PRO A 59 0.64 -5.47 8.71
C PRO A 59 1.87 -5.90 9.50
N ALA A 60 1.79 -6.95 10.30
CA ALA A 60 2.91 -7.44 11.10
C ALA A 60 3.97 -8.11 10.24
N ALA A 61 3.55 -8.99 9.33
CA ALA A 61 4.46 -9.65 8.39
C ALA A 61 4.84 -8.77 7.20
N ARG A 62 4.13 -7.66 7.00
CA ARG A 62 4.31 -6.72 5.87
C ARG A 62 4.15 -7.41 4.53
N THR A 63 3.09 -8.19 4.41
CA THR A 63 2.76 -8.92 3.18
C THR A 63 1.30 -8.72 2.82
N TRP A 64 1.01 -8.88 1.54
CA TRP A 64 -0.37 -8.91 1.05
C TRP A 64 -0.55 -10.09 0.10
N THR A 65 -1.78 -10.57 -0.01
CA THR A 65 -2.16 -11.62 -0.96
C THR A 65 -3.41 -11.20 -1.72
N ALA A 66 -3.46 -11.59 -2.98
CA ALA A 66 -4.56 -11.32 -3.90
C ALA A 66 -4.91 -12.61 -4.65
N PRO A 67 -6.03 -12.64 -5.40
CA PRO A 67 -6.41 -13.84 -6.14
C PRO A 67 -5.35 -14.32 -7.13
N ASN A 68 -5.43 -15.59 -7.48
CA ASN A 68 -4.54 -16.26 -8.45
C ASN A 68 -3.08 -16.34 -7.99
N GLY A 69 -2.88 -16.51 -6.68
CA GLY A 69 -1.55 -16.66 -6.11
C GLY A 69 -0.70 -15.39 -6.09
N ARG A 70 -1.29 -14.25 -6.38
CA ARG A 70 -0.58 -12.98 -6.30
C ARG A 70 -0.29 -12.63 -4.86
N ARG A 71 0.94 -12.24 -4.60
CA ARG A 71 1.38 -11.81 -3.27
C ARG A 71 2.56 -10.86 -3.41
N GLY A 72 2.80 -10.06 -2.39
CA GLY A 72 3.92 -9.14 -2.38
C GLY A 72 4.29 -8.71 -0.99
N ASP A 73 5.40 -8.01 -0.91
CA ASP A 73 5.94 -7.49 0.34
C ASP A 73 5.80 -5.96 0.36
N ILE A 74 5.65 -5.43 1.57
CA ILE A 74 5.62 -4.00 1.80
C ILE A 74 6.99 -3.59 2.34
N PRO A 75 7.63 -2.54 1.81
CA PRO A 75 8.95 -2.12 2.27
C PRO A 75 8.97 -1.86 3.78
N LYS A 76 10.08 -2.21 4.43
CA LYS A 76 10.25 -2.05 5.88
C LYS A 76 10.08 -0.62 6.37
N ALA A 77 10.43 0.35 5.52
CA ALA A 77 10.31 1.78 5.84
C ALA A 77 8.85 2.24 5.88
N VAL A 78 7.92 1.48 5.31
CA VAL A 78 6.51 1.86 5.19
C VAL A 78 5.70 1.21 6.30
N GLY A 79 5.05 2.02 7.12
CA GLY A 79 4.10 1.56 8.12
C GLY A 79 2.75 1.25 7.49
N VAL A 80 2.05 0.25 7.99
CA VAL A 80 0.76 -0.18 7.45
C VAL A 80 -0.25 -0.32 8.57
N THR A 81 -1.43 0.25 8.36
CA THR A 81 -2.57 0.11 9.27
C THR A 81 -3.81 -0.26 8.45
N PHE A 82 -4.55 -1.24 8.90
CA PHE A 82 -5.78 -1.67 8.26
C PHE A 82 -6.99 -1.37 9.15
N THR A 83 -8.05 -0.84 8.53
CA THR A 83 -9.34 -0.65 9.17
C THR A 83 -10.42 -1.21 8.24
N GLY A 84 -11.22 -2.16 8.72
CA GLY A 84 -12.25 -2.79 7.89
C GLY A 84 -13.17 -3.67 8.70
N ALA A 85 -13.97 -4.48 8.00
CA ALA A 85 -14.92 -5.38 8.62
C ALA A 85 -14.23 -6.51 9.38
N ARG A 86 -14.56 -6.67 10.65
CA ARG A 86 -14.00 -7.74 11.49
C ARG A 86 -14.40 -9.13 11.04
N GLU A 87 -15.57 -9.25 10.45
CA GLU A 87 -16.15 -10.51 10.01
C GLU A 87 -15.35 -11.23 8.93
N VAL A 88 -14.52 -10.48 8.18
CA VAL A 88 -13.69 -11.06 7.12
C VAL A 88 -12.21 -11.16 7.49
N GLN A 89 -11.87 -10.92 8.76
CA GLN A 89 -10.48 -11.11 9.22
C GLN A 89 -10.12 -12.59 9.25
N PRO A 90 -9.14 -13.04 8.43
CA PRO A 90 -8.74 -14.45 8.42
C PRO A 90 -7.99 -14.86 9.68
N ARG A 91 -7.25 -13.94 10.28
CA ARG A 91 -6.48 -14.14 11.51
C ARG A 91 -6.45 -12.85 12.31
N ARG A 92 -6.18 -12.99 13.60
CA ARG A 92 -6.01 -11.84 14.49
C ARG A 92 -4.85 -10.96 14.00
N GLY A 93 -5.11 -9.68 13.76
CA GLY A 93 -4.13 -8.72 13.27
C GLY A 93 -4.03 -8.59 11.75
N GLU A 94 -4.60 -9.53 11.01
CA GLU A 94 -4.68 -9.44 9.56
C GLU A 94 -5.93 -8.67 9.12
N GLY A 95 -5.85 -8.00 7.97
CA GLY A 95 -6.98 -7.33 7.34
C GLY A 95 -7.38 -8.03 6.06
N ALA A 96 -8.67 -8.01 5.75
CA ALA A 96 -9.16 -8.54 4.49
C ALA A 96 -10.27 -7.66 3.93
N ILE A 97 -10.27 -7.51 2.61
CA ILE A 97 -11.34 -6.85 1.86
C ILE A 97 -11.87 -7.86 0.85
N MET A 98 -13.15 -8.18 0.96
CA MET A 98 -13.80 -9.10 0.04
C MET A 98 -14.57 -8.30 -1.00
N PHE A 99 -14.43 -8.69 -2.27
CA PHE A 99 -15.21 -8.15 -3.38
C PHE A 99 -16.20 -9.21 -3.85
N PHE A 100 -17.43 -8.78 -4.10
CA PHE A 100 -18.51 -9.64 -4.54
C PHE A 100 -18.65 -9.65 -6.06
N ALA A 101 -19.39 -10.60 -6.60
CA ALA A 101 -19.56 -10.77 -8.03
C ALA A 101 -20.15 -9.54 -8.75
N ASP A 102 -20.93 -8.73 -8.05
CA ASP A 102 -21.49 -7.47 -8.56
C ASP A 102 -20.54 -6.28 -8.46
N GLY A 103 -19.35 -6.48 -7.90
CA GLY A 103 -18.35 -5.44 -7.73
C GLY A 103 -18.41 -4.71 -6.38
N ALA A 104 -19.43 -4.94 -5.58
CA ALA A 104 -19.51 -4.40 -4.21
C ALA A 104 -18.42 -5.04 -3.33
N SER A 105 -18.18 -4.49 -2.17
CA SER A 105 -17.15 -4.99 -1.25
C SER A 105 -17.58 -4.88 0.19
N THR A 106 -16.78 -5.49 1.07
CA THR A 106 -16.93 -5.29 2.53
C THR A 106 -16.41 -3.93 2.97
N GLY A 107 -15.70 -3.22 2.10
CA GLY A 107 -15.12 -1.91 2.41
C GLY A 107 -13.89 -2.01 3.29
N GLY A 108 -13.18 -0.91 3.42
CA GLY A 108 -12.03 -0.82 4.29
C GLY A 108 -11.07 0.27 3.88
N ARG A 109 -10.09 0.50 4.73
CA ARG A 109 -9.01 1.45 4.48
C ARG A 109 -7.68 0.82 4.83
N ILE A 110 -6.72 0.96 3.92
CA ILE A 110 -5.34 0.60 4.17
C ILE A 110 -4.55 1.91 4.21
N LYS A 111 -3.97 2.22 5.36
CA LYS A 111 -3.16 3.41 5.54
C LYS A 111 -1.69 3.02 5.51
N LEU A 112 -0.93 3.68 4.64
CA LEU A 112 0.51 3.50 4.55
C LEU A 112 1.19 4.82 4.89
N ASN A 113 2.26 4.78 5.68
CA ASN A 113 2.93 5.99 6.12
C ASN A 113 4.44 5.80 6.22
N VAL A 114 5.15 6.91 5.97
CA VAL A 114 6.58 7.05 6.22
C VAL A 114 6.76 8.41 6.88
N LYS A 115 7.24 8.42 8.13
CA LYS A 115 7.41 9.66 8.92
C LYS A 115 6.08 10.45 8.94
N GLN A 116 6.07 11.66 8.38
CA GLN A 116 4.89 12.54 8.35
C GLN A 116 4.05 12.41 7.08
N ALA A 117 4.52 11.64 6.11
CA ALA A 117 3.77 11.38 4.88
C ALA A 117 2.89 10.14 5.02
N ALA A 118 1.68 10.22 4.50
CA ALA A 118 0.75 9.08 4.53
C ALA A 118 -0.10 9.05 3.27
N TRP A 119 -0.51 7.84 2.90
CA TRP A 119 -1.46 7.58 1.82
C TRP A 119 -2.52 6.62 2.32
N ASN A 120 -3.77 6.88 1.96
CA ASN A 120 -4.89 6.01 2.25
C ASN A 120 -5.37 5.34 0.97
N VAL A 121 -5.54 4.03 1.02
CA VAL A 121 -6.24 3.28 -0.02
C VAL A 121 -7.61 2.95 0.55
N ASP A 122 -8.64 3.63 0.05
CA ASP A 122 -10.01 3.47 0.50
C ASP A 122 -10.81 2.61 -0.46
N VAL A 123 -11.55 1.65 0.07
CA VAL A 123 -12.45 0.81 -0.72
C VAL A 123 -13.87 1.04 -0.23
N ALA A 124 -14.73 1.49 -1.13
CA ALA A 124 -16.13 1.73 -0.82
C ALA A 124 -16.91 0.41 -0.78
N TRP A 125 -17.73 0.22 0.25
CA TRP A 125 -18.44 -1.05 0.44
C TRP A 125 -19.55 -1.29 -0.59
N LEU A 126 -20.29 -0.25 -0.95
CA LEU A 126 -21.41 -0.41 -1.90
C LEU A 126 -20.95 -0.60 -3.34
N THR A 127 -19.90 0.09 -3.76
CA THR A 127 -19.46 0.10 -5.16
C THR A 127 -18.17 -0.69 -5.39
N GLY A 128 -17.40 -0.95 -4.31
CA GLY A 128 -16.07 -1.56 -4.43
C GLY A 128 -15.04 -0.63 -5.05
N GLU A 129 -15.36 0.66 -5.21
CA GLU A 129 -14.44 1.63 -5.79
C GLU A 129 -13.19 1.78 -4.92
N VAL A 130 -12.02 1.69 -5.56
CA VAL A 130 -10.73 1.84 -4.90
C VAL A 130 -10.18 3.23 -5.18
N LYS A 131 -9.98 4.02 -4.13
CA LYS A 131 -9.43 5.37 -4.23
C LYS A 131 -8.13 5.47 -3.48
N LEU A 132 -7.14 6.08 -4.10
CA LEU A 132 -5.85 6.39 -3.48
C LEU A 132 -5.82 7.89 -3.16
N LYS A 133 -5.70 8.21 -1.86
CA LYS A 133 -5.71 9.59 -1.38
C LYS A 133 -4.55 9.85 -0.44
N ARG A 134 -4.06 11.07 -0.41
CA ARG A 134 -3.13 11.48 0.64
C ARG A 134 -3.86 11.46 1.98
N GLY A 135 -3.20 10.88 2.98
CA GLY A 135 -3.72 10.82 4.33
C GLY A 135 -2.89 11.70 5.28
N GLU A 136 -3.32 11.74 6.53
CA GLU A 136 -2.56 12.39 7.59
C GLU A 136 -1.72 11.35 8.31
N ALA A 137 -0.49 11.73 8.68
CA ALA A 137 0.37 10.87 9.47
C ALA A 137 -0.22 10.65 10.86
N PRO A 138 -0.04 9.47 11.46
CA PRO A 138 -0.48 9.23 12.84
C PRO A 138 0.25 10.21 13.77
N ARG A 139 -0.50 10.81 14.68
CA ARG A 139 0.04 11.70 15.71
C ARG A 139 0.59 10.87 16.88
#